data_e15348cac5dc7802274a82a6e7d4ce56
#
_entry.id   e15348cac5dc7802274a82a6e7d4ce56
#
_cell.length_a   1.000
_cell.length_b   1.000
_cell.length_c   1.000
_cell.angle_alpha   90.00
_cell.angle_beta   90.00
_cell.angle_gamma   90.00
#
_symmetry.space_group_name_H-M   'P 1'
#
loop_
_entity.id
_entity.type
_entity.pdbx_description
1 polymer ?
#
loop_
_entity_poly.entity_id
_entity_poly.type
_entity_poly.pdbx_seq_one_letter_code
_entity_poly.pdbx_strand_id
1 'polypeptide(L)'
;MENVINETPEVKQIPVVEIQFRPGQKVYYFDPAGKTYNTGDHIIIDTARGPEFGICAGGNHEISSKDIVSPLRGVIRLATAQDEKTVAENRAKERRAHEICLQKIAEHGLDMQLVSAEYAFDGSKILFFFTADERVDF
;
A
#
# COMPACT_ATOMS: atom_id res chain seq x y z
N MET A 1 -44.60 23.57 4.58
CA MET A 1 -43.99 22.90 4.39
C MET A 1 -42.98 22.82 4.93
N GLU A 2 -42.58 22.47 5.17
CA GLU A 2 -41.53 22.39 5.55
C GLU A 2 -40.71 21.66 4.89
N ASN A 3 -39.85 22.04 4.59
CA ASN A 3 -38.87 21.36 4.02
C ASN A 3 -38.21 20.55 4.97
N VAL A 4 -38.29 19.35 4.80
CA VAL A 4 -37.48 18.48 5.56
C VAL A 4 -36.13 18.51 4.93
N ILE A 5 -35.21 19.02 5.65
CA ILE A 5 -33.85 18.95 5.19
C ILE A 5 -33.40 17.55 5.40
N ASN A 6 -33.06 16.91 4.33
CA ASN A 6 -32.50 15.59 4.42
C ASN A 6 -31.05 15.70 4.90
N GLU A 7 -30.83 15.38 6.15
CA GLU A 7 -29.50 15.44 6.74
C GLU A 7 -28.68 14.21 6.45
N THR A 8 -29.29 13.18 5.89
CA THR A 8 -28.55 11.98 5.50
C THR A 8 -27.70 12.28 4.28
N PRO A 9 -26.40 12.05 4.35
CA PRO A 9 -25.56 12.26 3.19
C PRO A 9 -26.07 11.48 1.99
N GLU A 10 -26.06 12.11 0.84
CA GLU A 10 -26.44 11.45 -0.39
C GLU A 10 -25.44 10.35 -0.71
N VAL A 11 -25.97 9.16 -0.98
CA VAL A 11 -25.13 8.01 -1.39
C VAL A 11 -24.77 8.21 -2.86
N LYS A 12 -23.50 8.23 -3.15
CA LYS A 12 -22.98 8.40 -4.50
C LYS A 12 -22.17 7.18 -4.92
N GLN A 13 -22.05 7.00 -6.22
CA GLN A 13 -21.13 6.03 -6.79
C GLN A 13 -19.80 6.72 -7.02
N ILE A 14 -18.74 6.15 -6.49
CA ILE A 14 -17.41 6.73 -6.51
C ILE A 14 -16.51 5.86 -7.39
N PRO A 15 -15.82 6.45 -8.40
CA PRO A 15 -14.91 5.68 -9.23
C PRO A 15 -13.67 5.29 -8.44
N VAL A 16 -13.28 4.03 -8.57
CA VAL A 16 -12.13 3.47 -7.85
C VAL A 16 -11.38 2.48 -8.74
N VAL A 17 -10.15 2.20 -8.33
CA VAL A 17 -9.38 1.03 -8.76
C VAL A 17 -8.93 0.30 -7.51
N GLU A 18 -8.73 -1.01 -7.62
CA GLU A 18 -8.26 -1.82 -6.51
C GLU A 18 -6.78 -2.12 -6.70
N ILE A 19 -6.00 -1.84 -5.66
CA ILE A 19 -4.54 -1.93 -5.71
C ILE A 19 -4.04 -2.87 -4.62
N GLN A 20 -3.11 -3.72 -5.01
CA GLN A 20 -2.38 -4.59 -4.10
C GLN A 20 -0.92 -4.18 -4.14
N PHE A 21 -0.33 -3.87 -2.99
CA PHE A 21 1.06 -3.41 -2.95
C PHE A 21 2.04 -4.57 -3.03
N ARG A 22 1.69 -5.71 -2.48
CA ARG A 22 2.55 -6.89 -2.50
C ARG A 22 1.69 -8.14 -2.65
N PRO A 23 2.20 -9.20 -3.29
CA PRO A 23 1.45 -10.45 -3.42
C PRO A 23 0.98 -10.96 -2.06
N GLY A 24 -0.27 -11.40 -2.01
CA GLY A 24 -0.85 -11.95 -0.79
C GLY A 24 -1.32 -10.94 0.23
N GLN A 25 -1.06 -9.66 0.03
CA GLN A 25 -1.55 -8.61 0.92
C GLN A 25 -2.97 -8.17 0.55
N LYS A 26 -3.58 -7.43 1.46
CA LYS A 26 -4.91 -6.88 1.27
C LYS A 26 -4.95 -5.90 0.09
N VAL A 27 -6.08 -5.85 -0.57
CA VAL A 27 -6.37 -4.93 -1.66
C VAL A 27 -7.05 -3.68 -1.11
N TYR A 28 -6.68 -2.52 -1.64
CA TYR A 28 -7.21 -1.22 -1.21
C TYR A 28 -7.78 -0.45 -2.39
N TYR A 29 -8.75 0.42 -2.11
CA TYR A 29 -9.34 1.31 -3.11
C TYR A 29 -8.53 2.59 -3.23
N PHE A 30 -8.36 3.04 -4.49
CA PHE A 30 -7.73 4.32 -4.80
C PHE A 30 -8.49 5.03 -5.91
N ASP A 31 -8.36 6.35 -5.97
CA ASP A 31 -8.95 7.19 -6.99
C ASP A 31 -8.15 7.05 -8.29
N PRO A 32 -8.78 6.62 -9.39
CA PRO A 32 -8.08 6.51 -10.67
C PRO A 32 -7.73 7.87 -11.30
N ALA A 33 -8.20 8.97 -10.71
CA ALA A 33 -7.88 10.33 -11.17
C ALA A 33 -8.23 10.58 -12.64
N GLY A 34 -9.37 10.06 -13.08
CA GLY A 34 -9.88 10.28 -14.43
C GLY A 34 -9.24 9.42 -15.51
N LYS A 35 -8.40 8.46 -15.13
CA LYS A 35 -7.75 7.56 -16.10
C LYS A 35 -8.24 6.13 -15.94
N THR A 36 -8.00 5.33 -16.95
CA THR A 36 -8.39 3.92 -16.96
C THR A 36 -7.17 3.03 -16.75
N TYR A 37 -7.29 2.10 -15.82
CA TYR A 37 -6.25 1.12 -15.54
C TYR A 37 -6.83 -0.28 -15.65
N ASN A 38 -6.01 -1.22 -16.05
CA ASN A 38 -6.43 -2.61 -16.21
C ASN A 38 -5.82 -3.49 -15.13
N THR A 39 -6.52 -4.56 -14.80
CA THR A 39 -5.99 -5.57 -13.88
C THR A 39 -4.62 -6.04 -14.37
N GLY A 40 -3.65 -6.05 -13.48
CA GLY A 40 -2.28 -6.40 -13.81
C GLY A 40 -1.36 -5.22 -14.11
N ASP A 41 -1.91 -4.02 -14.31
CA ASP A 41 -1.09 -2.83 -14.54
C ASP A 41 -0.25 -2.53 -13.29
N HIS A 42 1.01 -2.17 -13.52
CA HIS A 42 1.89 -1.68 -12.47
C HIS A 42 1.79 -0.17 -12.40
N ILE A 43 1.55 0.36 -11.22
CA ILE A 43 1.22 1.76 -11.05
C ILE A 43 1.93 2.35 -9.84
N ILE A 44 2.06 3.68 -9.84
CA ILE A 44 2.58 4.44 -8.72
C ILE A 44 1.42 5.15 -8.05
N ILE A 45 1.31 4.99 -6.75
CA ILE A 45 0.19 5.45 -5.93
C ILE A 45 0.67 6.46 -4.92
N ASP A 46 -0.11 7.51 -4.68
CA ASP A 46 0.12 8.42 -3.59
C ASP A 46 -0.39 7.79 -2.28
N THR A 47 0.49 7.65 -1.31
CA THR A 47 0.12 7.11 0.00
C THR A 47 0.57 8.04 1.12
N ALA A 48 0.12 7.77 2.34
CA ALA A 48 0.53 8.53 3.51
C ALA A 48 2.05 8.49 3.74
N ARG A 49 2.73 7.48 3.18
CA ARG A 49 4.18 7.32 3.29
C ARG A 49 4.92 7.82 2.05
N GLY A 50 4.23 8.54 1.15
CA GLY A 50 4.78 8.97 -0.13
C GLY A 50 4.39 8.05 -1.27
N PRO A 51 5.00 8.24 -2.45
CA PRO A 51 4.72 7.39 -3.59
C PRO A 51 5.09 5.94 -3.34
N GLU A 52 4.22 5.02 -3.75
CA GLU A 52 4.45 3.58 -3.60
C GLU A 52 4.11 2.88 -4.90
N PHE A 53 4.79 1.77 -5.16
CA PHE A 53 4.51 0.90 -6.30
C PHE A 53 3.42 -0.09 -5.92
N GLY A 54 2.47 -0.30 -6.83
CA GLY A 54 1.41 -1.27 -6.63
C GLY A 54 0.98 -1.92 -7.93
N ILE A 55 0.17 -2.95 -7.80
CA ILE A 55 -0.37 -3.69 -8.93
C ILE A 55 -1.88 -3.56 -8.90
N CYS A 56 -2.47 -3.23 -10.04
CA CYS A 56 -3.91 -3.13 -10.16
C CYS A 56 -4.53 -4.53 -10.06
N ALA A 57 -5.27 -4.77 -9.00
CA ALA A 57 -5.95 -6.05 -8.76
C ALA A 57 -7.35 -6.04 -9.32
N GLY A 58 -7.97 -4.86 -9.45
CA GLY A 58 -9.29 -4.70 -10.06
C GLY A 58 -9.34 -3.38 -10.78
N GLY A 59 -9.62 -3.42 -12.09
CA GLY A 59 -9.70 -2.23 -12.93
C GLY A 59 -10.80 -1.28 -12.50
N ASN A 60 -10.94 -0.18 -13.25
CA ASN A 60 -11.89 0.87 -12.92
C ASN A 60 -13.31 0.35 -12.73
N HIS A 61 -13.90 0.70 -11.62
CA HIS A 61 -15.31 0.42 -11.34
C HIS A 61 -15.80 1.42 -10.30
N GLU A 62 -17.05 1.32 -9.94
CA GLU A 62 -17.65 2.24 -8.97
C GLU A 62 -18.06 1.49 -7.72
N ILE A 63 -17.89 2.12 -6.57
CA ILE A 63 -18.39 1.61 -5.30
C ILE A 63 -19.25 2.68 -4.64
N SER A 64 -20.06 2.25 -3.69
CA SER A 64 -20.90 3.17 -2.92
C SER A 64 -20.02 4.02 -2.01
N SER A 65 -20.33 5.30 -1.90
CA SER A 65 -19.66 6.19 -0.96
C SER A 65 -19.75 5.71 0.49
N LYS A 66 -20.71 4.85 0.79
CA LYS A 66 -20.82 4.23 2.13
C LYS A 66 -19.67 3.31 2.46
N ASP A 67 -19.01 2.76 1.44
CA ASP A 67 -17.93 1.79 1.62
C ASP A 67 -16.57 2.48 1.75
N ILE A 68 -16.55 3.81 1.69
CA ILE A 68 -15.32 4.59 1.80
C ILE A 68 -15.21 5.13 3.21
N VAL A 69 -14.17 4.71 3.92
CA VAL A 69 -13.97 5.09 5.33
C VAL A 69 -13.27 6.43 5.45
N SER A 70 -12.44 6.78 4.48
CA SER A 70 -11.67 8.01 4.47
C SER A 70 -11.49 8.49 3.04
N PRO A 71 -11.13 9.77 2.83
CA PRO A 71 -10.88 10.27 1.48
C PRO A 71 -9.87 9.39 0.74
N LEU A 72 -10.18 9.08 -0.51
CA LEU A 72 -9.31 8.24 -1.34
C LEU A 72 -8.08 9.02 -1.77
N ARG A 73 -6.94 8.36 -1.70
CA ARG A 73 -5.74 8.86 -2.34
C ARG A 73 -5.73 8.36 -3.79
N GLY A 74 -4.91 8.98 -4.61
CA GLY A 74 -4.98 8.77 -6.05
C GLY A 74 -3.83 7.99 -6.63
N VAL A 75 -4.10 7.45 -7.82
CA VAL A 75 -3.06 6.91 -8.67
C VAL A 75 -2.30 8.08 -9.30
N ILE A 76 -0.98 8.06 -9.22
CA ILE A 76 -0.14 9.10 -9.81
C ILE A 76 0.04 8.84 -11.31
N ARG A 77 0.46 7.61 -11.67
CA ARG A 77 0.76 7.24 -13.05
C ARG A 77 1.04 5.74 -13.19
N LEU A 78 1.10 5.27 -14.42
CA LEU A 78 1.62 3.94 -14.69
C LEU A 78 3.10 3.90 -14.33
N ALA A 79 3.58 2.75 -13.90
CA ALA A 79 4.99 2.55 -13.62
C ALA A 79 5.79 2.57 -14.91
N THR A 80 6.93 3.23 -14.88
CA THR A 80 7.87 3.28 -16.00
C THR A 80 8.88 2.14 -15.88
N ALA A 81 9.69 1.94 -16.92
CA ALA A 81 10.78 0.98 -16.86
C ALA A 81 11.77 1.30 -15.72
N GLN A 82 12.01 2.59 -15.46
CA GLN A 82 12.86 3.01 -14.37
C GLN A 82 12.23 2.66 -13.01
N ASP A 83 10.91 2.84 -12.87
CA ASP A 83 10.20 2.45 -11.65
C ASP A 83 10.33 0.96 -11.39
N GLU A 84 10.17 0.14 -12.43
CA GLU A 84 10.33 -1.31 -12.34
C GLU A 84 11.72 -1.70 -11.85
N LYS A 85 12.74 -1.04 -12.37
CA LYS A 85 14.12 -1.26 -11.97
C LYS A 85 14.33 -0.89 -10.49
N THR A 86 13.79 0.26 -10.08
CA THR A 86 13.87 0.72 -8.69
C THR A 86 13.22 -0.29 -7.75
N VAL A 87 12.05 -0.80 -8.12
CA VAL A 87 11.34 -1.80 -7.32
C VAL A 87 12.16 -3.08 -7.20
N ALA A 88 12.72 -3.56 -8.32
CA ALA A 88 13.54 -4.77 -8.31
C ALA A 88 14.76 -4.62 -7.40
N GLU A 89 15.43 -3.47 -7.45
CA GLU A 89 16.57 -3.16 -6.58
C GLU A 89 16.13 -3.11 -5.11
N ASN A 90 15.00 -2.48 -4.83
CA ASN A 90 14.47 -2.42 -3.46
C ASN A 90 14.12 -3.82 -2.93
N ARG A 91 13.53 -4.68 -3.76
CA ARG A 91 13.21 -6.06 -3.35
C ARG A 91 14.48 -6.85 -3.01
N ALA A 92 15.57 -6.66 -3.76
CA ALA A 92 16.84 -7.30 -3.47
C ALA A 92 17.43 -6.80 -2.14
N LYS A 93 17.34 -5.49 -1.89
CA LYS A 93 17.80 -4.90 -0.63
C LYS A 93 16.96 -5.38 0.55
N GLU A 94 15.65 -5.54 0.35
CA GLU A 94 14.75 -6.06 1.39
C GLU A 94 15.14 -7.47 1.82
N ARG A 95 15.41 -8.34 0.85
CA ARG A 95 15.84 -9.71 1.16
C ARG A 95 17.12 -9.73 1.97
N ARG A 96 18.09 -8.90 1.61
CA ARG A 96 19.35 -8.81 2.33
C ARG A 96 19.15 -8.25 3.74
N ALA A 97 18.36 -7.20 3.87
CA ALA A 97 18.05 -6.60 5.16
C ALA A 97 17.31 -7.59 6.07
N HIS A 98 16.41 -8.38 5.49
CA HIS A 98 15.69 -9.42 6.21
C HIS A 98 16.67 -10.45 6.80
N GLU A 99 17.60 -10.94 5.99
CA GLU A 99 18.60 -11.91 6.44
C GLU A 99 19.49 -11.34 7.55
N ILE A 100 19.96 -10.11 7.39
CA ILE A 100 20.79 -9.45 8.40
C ILE A 100 20.01 -9.27 9.70
N CYS A 101 18.75 -8.88 9.60
CA CYS A 101 17.90 -8.70 10.78
C CYS A 101 17.71 -10.02 11.54
N LEU A 102 17.48 -11.13 10.81
CA LEU A 102 17.35 -12.45 11.41
C LEU A 102 18.62 -12.85 12.16
N GLN A 103 19.79 -12.55 11.59
CA GLN A 103 21.06 -12.81 12.25
C GLN A 103 21.19 -12.02 13.55
N LYS A 104 20.81 -10.74 13.53
CA LYS A 104 20.86 -9.88 14.71
C LYS A 104 19.91 -10.35 15.81
N ILE A 105 18.72 -10.78 15.44
CA ILE A 105 17.76 -11.33 16.39
C ILE A 105 18.35 -12.56 17.09
N ALA A 106 18.96 -13.47 16.32
CA ALA A 106 19.59 -14.67 16.84
C ALA A 106 20.79 -14.35 17.74
N GLU A 107 21.67 -13.44 17.29
CA GLU A 107 22.87 -13.06 18.05
C GLU A 107 22.54 -12.43 19.40
N HIS A 108 21.46 -11.64 19.46
CA HIS A 108 21.06 -10.96 20.68
C HIS A 108 20.03 -11.73 21.50
N GLY A 109 19.63 -12.93 21.04
CA GLY A 109 18.67 -13.75 21.75
C GLY A 109 17.32 -13.10 21.97
N LEU A 110 16.88 -12.28 21.01
CA LEU A 110 15.62 -11.55 21.15
C LEU A 110 14.42 -12.47 20.88
N ASP A 111 13.39 -12.32 21.71
CA ASP A 111 12.16 -13.09 21.57
C ASP A 111 11.18 -12.32 20.67
N MET A 112 11.47 -12.35 19.38
CA MET A 112 10.66 -11.71 18.37
C MET A 112 10.78 -12.46 17.06
N GLN A 113 9.77 -12.33 16.22
CA GLN A 113 9.76 -12.92 14.89
C GLN A 113 9.63 -11.84 13.83
N LEU A 114 10.57 -11.82 12.91
CA LEU A 114 10.54 -10.90 11.80
C LEU A 114 9.51 -11.36 10.78
N VAL A 115 8.54 -10.49 10.47
CA VAL A 115 7.51 -10.76 9.47
C VAL A 115 7.99 -10.32 8.09
N SER A 116 8.47 -9.09 7.96
CA SER A 116 8.95 -8.56 6.68
C SER A 116 9.87 -7.36 6.87
N ALA A 117 10.66 -7.07 5.84
CA ALA A 117 11.45 -5.85 5.72
C ALA A 117 11.02 -5.20 4.41
N GLU A 118 10.61 -3.93 4.45
CA GLU A 118 10.05 -3.24 3.30
C GLU A 118 10.70 -1.87 3.11
N TYR A 119 11.29 -1.66 1.93
CA TYR A 119 11.81 -0.35 1.54
C TYR A 119 10.68 0.52 0.99
N ALA A 120 10.69 1.79 1.35
CA ALA A 120 9.88 2.79 0.68
C ALA A 120 10.30 2.84 -0.80
N PHE A 121 9.34 3.12 -1.70
CA PHE A 121 9.63 3.15 -3.13
C PHE A 121 10.79 4.10 -3.47
N ASP A 122 10.83 5.27 -2.83
CA ASP A 122 11.88 6.26 -3.04
C ASP A 122 13.21 5.93 -2.35
N GLY A 123 13.28 4.81 -1.63
CA GLY A 123 14.49 4.39 -0.92
C GLY A 123 14.81 5.17 0.33
N SER A 124 13.94 6.08 0.76
CA SER A 124 14.20 6.98 1.89
C SER A 124 14.29 6.27 3.24
N LYS A 125 13.66 5.11 3.37
CA LYS A 125 13.64 4.38 4.63
C LYS A 125 13.31 2.91 4.40
N ILE A 126 13.64 2.11 5.41
CA ILE A 126 13.25 0.71 5.47
C ILE A 126 12.43 0.51 6.74
N LEU A 127 11.36 -0.28 6.65
CA LEU A 127 10.52 -0.64 7.77
C LEU A 127 10.65 -2.13 8.03
N PHE A 128 10.84 -2.49 9.30
CA PHE A 128 10.84 -3.88 9.72
C PHE A 128 9.55 -4.14 10.49
N PHE A 129 8.83 -5.18 10.07
CA PHE A 129 7.60 -5.60 10.73
C PHE A 129 7.88 -6.89 11.47
N PHE A 130 7.54 -6.94 12.74
CA PHE A 130 7.79 -8.12 13.57
C PHE A 130 6.68 -8.34 14.57
N THR A 131 6.64 -9.54 15.14
CA THR A 131 5.76 -9.88 16.26
C THR A 131 6.61 -10.26 17.45
N ALA A 132 6.13 -9.90 18.64
CA ALA A 132 6.75 -10.26 19.90
C ALA A 132 5.67 -10.36 20.97
N ASP A 133 5.83 -11.30 21.92
CA ASP A 133 4.87 -11.44 23.02
C ASP A 133 4.98 -10.29 24.03
N GLU A 134 6.18 -9.71 24.12
CA GLU A 134 6.45 -8.60 24.99
C GLU A 134 7.22 -7.53 24.25
N ARG A 135 7.27 -6.34 24.85
CA ARG A 135 8.06 -5.26 24.28
C ARG A 135 9.54 -5.65 24.22
N VAL A 136 10.15 -5.43 23.06
CA VAL A 136 11.57 -5.71 22.84
C VAL A 136 12.34 -4.41 22.83
N ASP A 137 13.37 -4.31 23.69
CA ASP A 137 14.29 -3.17 23.68
C ASP A 137 15.57 -3.54 22.93
N PHE A 138 15.93 -2.68 22.02
CA PHE A 138 17.12 -2.87 21.20
C PHE A 138 18.32 -2.13 21.78
#